data_10084f5b1d391d868749586f8ae4c521
#
_entry.id   10084f5b1d391d868749586f8ae4c521
#
_cell.length_a   1.000
_cell.length_b   1.000
_cell.length_c   1.000
_cell.angle_alpha   90.00
_cell.angle_beta   90.00
_cell.angle_gamma   90.00
#
_symmetry.space_group_name_H-M   'P 1'
#
loop_
_entity.id
_entity.type
_entity.pdbx_description
1 polymer ?
#
loop_
_entity_poly.entity_id
_entity_poly.type
_entity_poly.pdbx_seq_one_letter_code
_entity_poly.pdbx_strand_id
1 'polypeptide(L)'
;MKTFIPKTADIDRKWYVVDADGMVLGRLASQVANILRGKNKPIYTPNMDTGDYVIIVNASKAVLTGKKLDQKIYYHHSGYAGGLKETKYRKLMAEKPEFAVRHAVVGMLPKGPLGRQMAKKLKVYAGAEHDQAAQKPEVLDLK
;
A
#
# COMPACT_ATOMS: atom_id res chain seq x y z
N MET A 1 8.26 13.40 -34.62
CA MET A 1 7.75 13.41 -33.23
C MET A 1 8.31 12.21 -32.50
N LYS A 2 8.95 12.41 -31.35
CA LYS A 2 9.49 11.31 -30.55
C LYS A 2 8.66 11.17 -29.27
N THR A 3 8.27 9.95 -28.94
CA THR A 3 7.64 9.65 -27.67
C THR A 3 8.68 9.69 -26.55
N PHE A 4 8.40 10.41 -25.46
CA PHE A 4 9.27 10.43 -24.30
C PHE A 4 9.15 9.11 -23.54
N ILE A 5 10.29 8.44 -23.33
CA ILE A 5 10.41 7.24 -22.50
C ILE A 5 11.42 7.57 -21.39
N PRO A 6 11.00 7.59 -20.11
CA PRO A 6 11.91 7.92 -19.02
C PRO A 6 12.98 6.83 -18.87
N LYS A 7 14.19 7.25 -18.54
CA LYS A 7 15.28 6.37 -18.13
C LYS A 7 15.33 6.30 -16.60
N THR A 8 16.02 5.34 -16.05
CA THR A 8 16.17 5.18 -14.60
C THR A 8 16.77 6.44 -13.94
N ALA A 9 17.65 7.14 -14.64
CA ALA A 9 18.27 8.38 -14.16
C ALA A 9 17.31 9.58 -14.13
N ASP A 10 16.22 9.54 -14.90
CA ASP A 10 15.25 10.63 -14.99
C ASP A 10 14.18 10.52 -13.87
N ILE A 11 14.18 9.42 -13.12
CA ILE A 11 13.17 9.14 -12.10
C ILE A 11 13.68 9.64 -10.76
N ASP A 12 13.07 10.71 -10.26
CA ASP A 12 13.29 11.22 -8.91
C ASP A 12 12.22 10.65 -7.98
N ARG A 13 12.66 9.94 -6.91
CA ARG A 13 11.77 9.29 -5.95
C ARG A 13 11.80 10.02 -4.63
N LYS A 14 10.62 10.40 -4.17
CA LYS A 14 10.40 11.02 -2.86
C LYS A 14 9.89 10.00 -1.85
N TRP A 15 9.99 10.36 -0.59
CA TRP A 15 9.42 9.61 0.52
C TRP A 15 8.26 10.38 1.12
N TYR A 16 7.12 9.70 1.29
CA TYR A 16 5.91 10.28 1.87
C TYR A 16 5.48 9.49 3.10
N VAL A 17 5.00 10.20 4.12
CA VAL A 17 4.32 9.62 5.27
C VAL A 17 2.83 9.92 5.16
N VAL A 18 2.02 8.90 5.30
CA VAL A 18 0.56 8.99 5.30
C VAL A 18 0.03 8.47 6.64
N ASP A 19 -0.81 9.26 7.29
CA ASP A 19 -1.49 8.85 8.51
C ASP A 19 -2.82 8.16 8.15
N ALA A 20 -2.94 6.89 8.58
CA ALA A 20 -4.14 6.08 8.34
C ALA A 20 -5.23 6.29 9.41
N ASP A 21 -4.97 7.10 10.42
CA ASP A 21 -5.94 7.33 11.51
C ASP A 21 -7.26 7.92 11.00
N GLY A 22 -8.35 7.20 11.22
CA GLY A 22 -9.68 7.59 10.78
C GLY A 22 -9.95 7.49 9.29
N MET A 23 -8.98 7.03 8.49
CA MET A 23 -9.17 6.83 7.04
C MET A 23 -9.82 5.49 6.72
N VAL A 24 -10.72 5.49 5.74
CA VAL A 24 -11.31 4.27 5.21
C VAL A 24 -10.24 3.47 4.45
N LEU A 25 -10.05 2.21 4.83
CA LEU A 25 -8.98 1.36 4.31
C LEU A 25 -8.93 1.30 2.79
N GLY A 26 -10.07 1.08 2.12
CA GLY A 26 -10.12 0.96 0.66
C GLY A 26 -9.74 2.24 -0.06
N ARG A 27 -10.20 3.39 0.43
CA ARG A 27 -9.88 4.71 -0.16
C ARG A 27 -8.42 5.06 0.05
N LEU A 28 -7.89 4.83 1.24
CA LEU A 28 -6.46 4.97 1.53
C LEU A 28 -5.62 4.11 0.58
N ALA A 29 -5.99 2.83 0.45
CA ALA A 29 -5.25 1.89 -0.37
C ALA A 29 -5.20 2.30 -1.85
N SER A 30 -6.29 2.80 -2.41
CA SER A 30 -6.34 3.24 -3.81
C SER A 30 -5.45 4.46 -4.08
N GLN A 31 -5.45 5.43 -3.18
CA GLN A 31 -4.60 6.62 -3.29
C GLN A 31 -3.12 6.28 -3.15
N VAL A 32 -2.78 5.44 -2.17
CA VAL A 32 -1.40 4.98 -1.95
C VAL A 32 -0.91 4.15 -3.15
N ALA A 33 -1.74 3.27 -3.70
CA ALA A 33 -1.40 2.48 -4.88
C ALA A 33 -1.09 3.36 -6.11
N ASN A 34 -1.81 4.46 -6.30
CA ASN A 34 -1.54 5.43 -7.36
C ASN A 34 -0.17 6.10 -7.20
N ILE A 35 0.20 6.45 -5.98
CA ILE A 35 1.51 7.04 -5.67
C ILE A 35 2.64 6.03 -5.90
N LEU A 36 2.48 4.81 -5.42
CA LEU A 36 3.45 3.73 -5.59
C LEU A 36 3.68 3.39 -7.08
N ARG A 37 2.63 3.46 -7.87
CA ARG A 37 2.69 3.21 -9.32
C ARG A 37 3.24 4.40 -10.10
N GLY A 38 3.15 5.60 -9.55
CA GLY A 38 3.63 6.83 -10.18
C GLY A 38 2.63 7.49 -11.12
N LYS A 39 1.36 7.15 -11.05
CA LYS A 39 0.31 7.74 -11.93
C LYS A 39 0.12 9.24 -11.74
N ASN A 40 0.55 9.78 -10.62
CA ASN A 40 0.50 11.22 -10.34
C ASN A 40 1.62 12.02 -11.02
N LYS A 41 2.57 11.36 -11.65
CA LYS A 41 3.70 12.00 -12.32
C LYS A 41 3.47 12.12 -13.83
N PRO A 42 3.87 13.25 -14.48
CA PRO A 42 3.78 13.39 -15.93
C PRO A 42 4.61 12.39 -16.71
N ILE A 43 5.70 11.89 -16.11
CA ILE A 43 6.63 10.90 -16.72
C ILE A 43 6.13 9.46 -16.61
N TYR A 44 4.92 9.23 -16.07
CA TYR A 44 4.39 7.88 -15.88
C TYR A 44 4.39 7.07 -17.18
N THR A 45 4.94 5.87 -17.10
CA THR A 45 4.88 4.86 -18.15
C THR A 45 4.58 3.49 -17.53
N PRO A 46 3.73 2.66 -18.16
CA PRO A 46 3.36 1.35 -17.59
C PRO A 46 4.52 0.36 -17.48
N ASN A 47 5.57 0.52 -18.27
CA ASN A 47 6.70 -0.40 -18.36
C ASN A 47 7.80 -0.14 -17.32
N MET A 48 7.74 0.99 -16.61
CA MET A 48 8.74 1.37 -15.61
C MET A 48 8.09 1.74 -14.29
N ASP A 49 8.83 1.51 -13.20
CA ASP A 49 8.44 1.94 -11.87
C ASP A 49 8.87 3.41 -11.64
N THR A 50 7.94 4.34 -11.88
CA THR A 50 8.15 5.79 -11.69
C THR A 50 7.65 6.31 -10.35
N GLY A 51 7.07 5.45 -9.51
CA GLY A 51 6.43 5.83 -8.27
C GLY A 51 7.39 6.17 -7.13
N ASP A 52 6.82 6.72 -6.06
CA ASP A 52 7.51 7.15 -4.85
C ASP A 52 7.41 6.10 -3.75
N TYR A 53 8.21 6.29 -2.70
CA TYR A 53 8.12 5.52 -1.47
C TYR A 53 7.01 6.05 -0.58
N VAL A 54 6.23 5.17 0.02
CA VAL A 54 5.13 5.54 0.93
C VAL A 54 5.29 4.79 2.26
N ILE A 55 5.20 5.55 3.34
CA ILE A 55 5.16 5.05 4.71
C ILE A 55 3.75 5.29 5.24
N ILE A 56 3.07 4.25 5.67
CA ILE A 56 1.75 4.35 6.31
C ILE A 56 1.95 4.13 7.81
N VAL A 57 1.52 5.08 8.61
CA VAL A 57 1.52 5.01 10.06
C VAL A 57 0.09 4.89 10.60
N ASN A 58 -0.05 4.47 11.85
CA ASN A 58 -1.34 4.25 12.51
C ASN A 58 -2.26 3.25 11.76
N ALA A 59 -1.69 2.21 11.19
CA ALA A 59 -2.47 1.19 10.47
C ALA A 59 -3.56 0.54 11.35
N SER A 60 -3.33 0.42 12.66
CA SER A 60 -4.29 -0.12 13.62
C SER A 60 -5.57 0.72 13.74
N LYS A 61 -5.50 2.01 13.41
CA LYS A 61 -6.62 2.96 13.48
C LYS A 61 -7.35 3.16 12.15
N ALA A 62 -6.98 2.42 11.10
CA ALA A 62 -7.69 2.44 9.83
C ALA A 62 -9.12 1.92 9.99
N VAL A 63 -10.06 2.54 9.31
CA VAL A 63 -11.50 2.29 9.45
C VAL A 63 -11.99 1.36 8.33
N LEU A 64 -12.82 0.39 8.70
CA LEU A 64 -13.61 -0.42 7.79
C LEU A 64 -15.08 -0.04 7.94
N THR A 65 -15.71 0.35 6.85
CA THR A 65 -17.10 0.83 6.85
C THR A 65 -18.12 -0.31 6.92
N GLY A 66 -19.31 -0.01 7.45
CA GLY A 66 -20.40 -0.97 7.57
C GLY A 66 -20.05 -2.15 8.47
N LYS A 67 -20.49 -3.34 8.07
CA LYS A 67 -20.26 -4.60 8.83
C LYS A 67 -19.03 -5.37 8.35
N LYS A 68 -18.08 -4.74 7.66
CA LYS A 68 -16.91 -5.42 7.07
C LYS A 68 -16.03 -6.10 8.11
N LEU A 69 -15.92 -5.56 9.29
CA LEU A 69 -15.16 -6.19 10.39
C LEU A 69 -15.63 -7.62 10.68
N ASP A 70 -16.92 -7.87 10.61
CA ASP A 70 -17.52 -9.18 10.89
C ASP A 70 -17.74 -10.03 9.65
N GLN A 71 -18.01 -9.42 8.50
CA GLN A 71 -18.38 -10.11 7.26
C GLN A 71 -17.20 -10.34 6.32
N LYS A 72 -16.24 -9.41 6.26
CA LYS A 72 -15.09 -9.56 5.38
C LYS A 72 -14.11 -10.57 5.95
N ILE A 73 -13.73 -11.54 5.10
CA ILE A 73 -12.85 -12.64 5.47
C ILE A 73 -11.61 -12.61 4.59
N TYR A 74 -10.44 -12.73 5.21
CA TYR A 74 -9.20 -12.98 4.51
C TYR A 74 -9.01 -14.49 4.33
N TYR A 75 -8.88 -14.92 3.06
CA TYR A 75 -8.68 -16.31 2.69
C TYR A 75 -7.24 -16.55 2.24
N HIS A 76 -6.65 -17.63 2.70
CA HIS A 76 -5.44 -18.17 2.08
C HIS A 76 -5.48 -19.69 2.11
N HIS A 77 -4.74 -20.31 1.20
CA HIS A 77 -4.71 -21.77 1.05
C HIS A 77 -3.28 -22.29 1.22
N SER A 78 -3.11 -23.36 2.00
CA SER A 78 -1.80 -23.96 2.25
C SER A 78 -1.27 -24.81 1.09
N GLY A 79 -2.11 -25.12 0.09
CA GLY A 79 -1.78 -26.03 -1.02
C GLY A 79 -2.09 -27.51 -0.76
N TYR A 80 -2.50 -27.86 0.45
CA TYR A 80 -2.91 -29.22 0.81
C TYR A 80 -4.43 -29.36 0.74
N ALA A 81 -4.92 -30.62 0.59
CA ALA A 81 -6.35 -30.90 0.64
C ALA A 81 -6.96 -30.39 1.96
N GLY A 82 -8.08 -29.64 1.88
CA GLY A 82 -8.70 -29.00 3.04
C GLY A 82 -7.89 -27.86 3.67
N GLY A 83 -6.91 -27.33 2.95
CA GLY A 83 -5.99 -26.30 3.46
C GLY A 83 -6.50 -24.87 3.36
N LEU A 84 -7.78 -24.61 3.09
CA LEU A 84 -8.36 -23.28 3.09
C LEU A 84 -8.41 -22.73 4.52
N LYS A 85 -7.79 -21.56 4.72
CA LYS A 85 -7.79 -20.86 6.02
C LYS A 85 -8.54 -19.55 5.89
N GLU A 86 -9.38 -19.28 6.86
CA GLU A 86 -10.25 -18.10 6.91
C GLU A 86 -9.95 -17.28 8.16
N THR A 87 -9.79 -15.96 8.00
CA THR A 87 -9.58 -15.03 9.11
C THR A 87 -10.52 -13.85 8.94
N LYS A 88 -11.38 -13.60 9.92
CA LYS A 88 -12.24 -12.42 9.92
C LYS A 88 -11.40 -11.17 10.08
N TYR A 89 -11.79 -10.09 9.41
CA TYR A 89 -11.05 -8.82 9.47
C TYR A 89 -11.01 -8.23 10.87
N ARG A 90 -12.00 -8.48 11.72
CA ARG A 90 -11.96 -8.07 13.13
C ARG A 90 -10.72 -8.64 13.84
N LYS A 91 -10.46 -9.91 13.66
CA LYS A 91 -9.27 -10.58 14.21
C LYS A 91 -7.99 -10.10 13.53
N LEU A 92 -8.01 -9.97 12.21
CA LEU A 92 -6.84 -9.54 11.42
C LEU A 92 -6.40 -8.11 11.80
N MET A 93 -7.33 -7.19 11.94
CA MET A 93 -7.04 -5.81 12.35
C MET A 93 -6.57 -5.70 13.80
N ALA A 94 -7.01 -6.60 14.67
CA ALA A 94 -6.57 -6.63 16.06
C ALA A 94 -5.14 -7.19 16.20
N GLU A 95 -4.82 -8.24 15.46
CA GLU A 95 -3.53 -8.96 15.59
C GLU A 95 -2.45 -8.42 14.63
N LYS A 96 -2.82 -8.15 13.37
CA LYS A 96 -1.89 -7.80 12.30
C LYS A 96 -2.45 -6.68 11.40
N PRO A 97 -2.61 -5.47 11.93
CA PRO A 97 -3.17 -4.37 11.13
C PRO A 97 -2.27 -3.98 9.96
N GLU A 98 -0.94 -4.08 10.11
CA GLU A 98 0.00 -3.79 9.03
C GLU A 98 -0.21 -4.72 7.83
N PHE A 99 -0.46 -5.99 8.11
CA PHE A 99 -0.73 -6.97 7.06
C PHE A 99 -2.02 -6.64 6.32
N ALA A 100 -3.09 -6.27 7.03
CA ALA A 100 -4.38 -5.92 6.43
C ALA A 100 -4.26 -4.72 5.50
N VAL A 101 -3.59 -3.66 5.92
CA VAL A 101 -3.36 -2.46 5.12
C VAL A 101 -2.46 -2.77 3.92
N ARG A 102 -1.35 -3.47 4.15
CA ARG A 102 -0.44 -3.86 3.07
C ARG A 102 -1.13 -4.74 2.03
N HIS A 103 -1.92 -5.72 2.46
CA HIS A 103 -2.67 -6.60 1.57
C HIS A 103 -3.65 -5.83 0.69
N ALA A 104 -4.36 -4.86 1.26
CA ALA A 104 -5.27 -3.99 0.51
C ALA A 104 -4.54 -3.18 -0.58
N VAL A 105 -3.41 -2.58 -0.26
CA VAL A 105 -2.61 -1.79 -1.21
C VAL A 105 -2.00 -2.67 -2.30
N VAL A 106 -1.35 -3.77 -1.93
CA VAL A 106 -0.71 -4.69 -2.88
C VAL A 106 -1.72 -5.32 -3.82
N GLY A 107 -2.94 -5.59 -3.35
CA GLY A 107 -4.03 -6.08 -4.19
C GLY A 107 -4.43 -5.11 -5.31
N MET A 108 -4.18 -3.81 -5.15
CA MET A 108 -4.46 -2.76 -6.14
C MET A 108 -3.26 -2.44 -7.04
N LEU A 109 -2.11 -3.02 -6.78
CA LEU A 109 -0.93 -2.90 -7.64
C LEU A 109 -0.97 -3.92 -8.79
N PRO A 110 -0.24 -3.67 -9.90
CA PRO A 110 -0.12 -4.64 -10.98
C PRO A 110 0.40 -5.99 -10.49
N LYS A 111 -0.03 -7.05 -11.14
CA LYS A 111 0.48 -8.40 -10.90
C LYS A 111 1.73 -8.63 -11.76
N GLY A 112 2.75 -9.25 -11.19
CA GLY A 112 3.99 -9.56 -11.90
C GLY A 112 5.24 -8.95 -11.26
N PRO A 113 6.41 -9.06 -11.91
CA PRO A 113 7.68 -8.59 -11.35
C PRO A 113 7.71 -7.10 -11.02
N LEU A 114 7.17 -6.26 -11.92
CA LEU A 114 7.12 -4.81 -11.72
C LEU A 114 6.24 -4.42 -10.53
N GLY A 115 5.07 -5.04 -10.39
CA GLY A 115 4.19 -4.82 -9.24
C GLY A 115 4.82 -5.25 -7.92
N ARG A 116 5.61 -6.31 -7.91
CA ARG A 116 6.37 -6.72 -6.72
C ARG A 116 7.46 -5.71 -6.35
N GLN A 117 8.10 -5.09 -7.32
CA GLN A 117 9.04 -3.99 -7.06
C GLN A 117 8.34 -2.76 -6.47
N MET A 118 7.17 -2.41 -6.99
CA MET A 118 6.34 -1.33 -6.42
C MET A 118 5.94 -1.62 -4.97
N ALA A 119 5.56 -2.85 -4.66
CA ALA A 119 5.19 -3.28 -3.31
C ALA A 119 6.33 -3.17 -2.29
N LYS A 120 7.58 -3.28 -2.72
CA LYS A 120 8.75 -3.11 -1.85
C LYS A 120 8.94 -1.68 -1.36
N LYS A 121 8.40 -0.70 -2.07
CA LYS A 121 8.44 0.72 -1.68
C LYS A 121 7.41 1.11 -0.62
N LEU A 122 6.49 0.21 -0.30
CA LEU A 122 5.50 0.41 0.75
C LEU A 122 6.03 -0.07 2.10
N LYS A 123 5.98 0.82 3.09
CA LYS A 123 6.26 0.51 4.50
C LYS A 123 5.00 0.79 5.31
N VAL A 124 4.59 -0.15 6.14
CA VAL A 124 3.38 -0.02 6.96
C VAL A 124 3.73 -0.27 8.42
N TYR A 125 3.26 0.62 9.29
CA TYR A 125 3.46 0.54 10.74
C TYR A 125 2.12 0.64 11.46
N ALA A 126 1.93 -0.18 12.47
CA ALA A 126 0.70 -0.18 13.27
C ALA A 126 0.56 1.07 14.13
N GLY A 127 1.66 1.57 14.67
CA GLY A 127 1.72 2.77 15.51
C GLY A 127 2.07 4.04 14.75
N ALA A 128 2.31 5.11 15.49
CA ALA A 128 2.64 6.43 14.93
C ALA A 128 4.13 6.59 14.53
N GLU A 129 4.99 5.70 15.01
CA GLU A 129 6.42 5.78 14.78
C GLU A 129 6.84 4.93 13.57
N HIS A 130 7.90 5.37 12.87
CA HIS A 130 8.51 4.65 11.76
C HIS A 130 10.03 4.76 11.80
N ASP A 131 10.73 3.85 11.12
CA ASP A 131 12.19 3.72 11.16
C ASP A 131 12.91 4.51 10.04
N GLN A 132 12.17 5.23 9.20
CA GLN A 132 12.72 5.92 8.02
C GLN A 132 12.98 7.42 8.23
N ALA A 133 13.33 7.84 9.43
CA ALA A 133 13.63 9.24 9.74
C ALA A 133 14.81 9.81 8.91
N ALA A 134 15.80 8.97 8.62
CA ALA A 134 16.97 9.35 7.81
C ALA A 134 16.61 9.74 6.37
N GLN A 135 15.51 9.25 5.83
CA GLN A 135 15.02 9.56 4.49
C GLN A 135 14.30 10.92 4.39
N LYS A 136 14.08 11.58 5.52
CA LYS A 136 13.38 12.88 5.61
C LYS A 136 12.04 12.86 4.84
N PRO A 137 11.11 11.96 5.19
CA PRO A 137 9.86 11.83 4.45
C PRO A 137 8.98 13.08 4.63
N GLU A 138 8.30 13.46 3.55
CA GLU A 138 7.32 14.55 3.56
C GLU A 138 5.96 14.01 4.04
N VAL A 139 5.25 14.79 4.85
CA VAL A 139 3.89 14.44 5.26
C VAL A 139 2.93 14.71 4.11
N LEU A 140 2.16 13.70 3.75
CA LEU A 140 1.15 13.78 2.71
C LEU A 140 -0.24 13.58 3.32
N ASP A 141 -1.10 14.57 3.18
CA ASP A 141 -2.49 14.48 3.60
C ASP A 141 -3.36 13.99 2.44
N LEU A 142 -3.97 12.81 2.63
CA LEU A 142 -4.87 12.17 1.67
C LEU A 142 -6.35 12.26 2.11
N LYS A 143 -6.66 12.98 3.18
CA LYS A 143 -8.02 13.14 3.69
C LYS A 143 -8.88 14.04 2.81
#